data_eaf0d36052956e1ab409c8e0e2f5ed53
#
_entry.id   eaf0d36052956e1ab409c8e0e2f5ed53
#
_cell.length_a   1.000
_cell.length_b   1.000
_cell.length_c   1.000
_cell.angle_alpha   90.00
_cell.angle_beta   90.00
_cell.angle_gamma   90.00
#
_symmetry.space_group_name_H-M   'P 1'
#
loop_
_entity.id
_entity.type
_entity.pdbx_description
1 polymer ?
#
loop_
_entity_poly.entity_id
_entity_poly.type
_entity_poly.pdbx_seq_one_letter_code
_entity_poly.pdbx_strand_id
1 'polypeptide(L)'
;MPVGALLLAAATLWLATEPAPRVSGNSAATAGAGTHLHHWLRQHDPRRTRDGRVLWVQATAEELELLADQAAHLAGGAARTQLAAGRLDLQFSLPLRWPGAAAPSRWLNVDLVLRDGRQLHALVETARIGHLHLPRPLASTAVRLALAWWDRPAAGAAPWHTMLQALRLQPQQVLLSYRWRADLPQQLAAWVMPADRLATLRPYHDALRAAVLRSRAPQPLTALMAPLFTLAAQRSMAGDAAAENRAALLVLAAYAGGQPAARWWPQAGDWPRVPPRGAQFGGRGDFAQHYLVSAALAAEAGGPLADALGAMKEVGDTRGGSGFSFTDIAVNRAGARLGELAVRDPRRVQTLLAAAPPDHDLLPAVADLPEFMGRAEFEARFGAVGAPAYQAMLARIDARLDALDAYR
;
A
#
# COMPACT_ATOMS: atom_id res chain seq x y z
N MET A 1 20.31 -33.30 -24.66
CA MET A 1 19.60 -33.14 -23.37
C MET A 1 19.18 -31.67 -23.06
N PRO A 2 19.96 -30.57 -23.28
CA PRO A 2 19.53 -29.24 -22.88
C PRO A 2 18.38 -28.63 -23.72
N VAL A 3 18.30 -28.95 -25.03
CA VAL A 3 17.28 -28.35 -25.94
C VAL A 3 15.85 -28.81 -25.58
N GLY A 4 15.65 -30.09 -25.23
CA GLY A 4 14.33 -30.59 -24.84
C GLY A 4 13.83 -29.98 -23.53
N ALA A 5 14.70 -29.74 -22.55
CA ALA A 5 14.36 -29.08 -21.31
C ALA A 5 13.99 -27.60 -21.52
N LEU A 6 14.69 -26.90 -22.43
CA LEU A 6 14.39 -25.53 -22.81
C LEU A 6 13.04 -25.40 -23.54
N LEU A 7 12.75 -26.32 -24.47
CA LEU A 7 11.47 -26.36 -25.17
C LEU A 7 10.30 -26.66 -24.22
N LEU A 8 10.49 -27.58 -23.27
CA LEU A 8 9.49 -27.89 -22.25
C LEU A 8 9.23 -26.67 -21.34
N ALA A 9 10.29 -26.00 -20.90
CA ALA A 9 10.18 -24.78 -20.09
C ALA A 9 9.47 -23.65 -20.85
N ALA A 10 9.80 -23.43 -22.11
CA ALA A 10 9.16 -22.44 -22.97
C ALA A 10 7.66 -22.76 -23.20
N ALA A 11 7.32 -24.01 -23.49
CA ALA A 11 5.94 -24.47 -23.65
C ALA A 11 5.15 -24.31 -22.34
N THR A 12 5.74 -24.67 -21.20
CA THR A 12 5.11 -24.50 -19.88
C THR A 12 4.87 -23.01 -19.59
N LEU A 13 5.83 -22.14 -19.84
CA LEU A 13 5.69 -20.70 -19.66
C LEU A 13 4.61 -20.12 -20.58
N TRP A 14 4.56 -20.59 -21.82
CA TRP A 14 3.53 -20.15 -22.78
C TRP A 14 2.13 -20.58 -22.35
N LEU A 15 1.97 -21.82 -21.87
CA LEU A 15 0.70 -22.34 -21.34
C LEU A 15 0.29 -21.69 -20.00
N ALA A 16 1.25 -21.31 -19.17
CA ALA A 16 1.02 -20.66 -17.88
C ALA A 16 0.64 -19.17 -18.00
N THR A 17 0.84 -18.57 -19.19
CA THR A 17 0.61 -17.13 -19.38
C THR A 17 -0.33 -16.86 -20.54
N GLU A 18 -1.07 -15.75 -20.48
CA GLU A 18 -2.09 -15.36 -21.46
C GLU A 18 -1.85 -13.94 -22.00
N PRO A 19 -2.36 -13.59 -23.19
CA PRO A 19 -2.17 -12.26 -23.77
C PRO A 19 -3.00 -11.16 -23.11
N ALA A 20 -4.04 -11.52 -22.35
CA ALA A 20 -4.95 -10.58 -21.68
C ALA A 20 -5.24 -10.99 -20.24
N PRO A 21 -5.58 -10.02 -19.35
CA PRO A 21 -6.06 -10.33 -18.02
C PRO A 21 -7.48 -10.94 -18.09
N ARG A 22 -7.77 -11.87 -17.20
CA ARG A 22 -9.14 -12.42 -17.02
C ARG A 22 -9.96 -11.59 -16.04
N VAL A 23 -9.28 -10.95 -15.11
CA VAL A 23 -9.88 -10.04 -14.13
C VAL A 23 -9.40 -8.64 -14.42
N SER A 24 -10.32 -7.70 -14.56
CA SER A 24 -10.06 -6.26 -14.59
C SER A 24 -10.43 -5.68 -13.23
N GLY A 25 -9.60 -4.80 -12.70
CA GLY A 25 -9.83 -4.15 -11.40
C GLY A 25 -11.17 -3.40 -11.39
N ASN A 26 -11.90 -3.51 -10.30
CA ASN A 26 -13.16 -2.81 -10.09
C ASN A 26 -12.89 -1.53 -9.29
N SER A 27 -12.69 -0.40 -9.99
CA SER A 27 -12.45 0.91 -9.38
C SER A 27 -13.62 1.44 -8.52
N ALA A 28 -14.81 0.84 -8.62
CA ALA A 28 -16.00 1.26 -7.87
C ALA A 28 -16.06 0.68 -6.43
N ALA A 29 -15.38 -0.42 -6.15
CA ALA A 29 -15.38 -1.06 -4.82
C ALA A 29 -14.56 -0.29 -3.76
N THR A 30 -13.72 0.65 -4.19
CA THR A 30 -12.69 1.28 -3.34
C THR A 30 -13.24 2.31 -2.36
N ALA A 31 -14.38 2.95 -2.62
CA ALA A 31 -14.83 4.10 -1.83
C ALA A 31 -15.48 3.74 -0.46
N GLY A 32 -16.05 2.55 -0.31
CA GLY A 32 -16.68 2.12 0.96
C GLY A 32 -15.83 1.17 1.80
N ALA A 33 -14.95 0.45 1.16
CA ALA A 33 -14.19 -0.65 1.72
C ALA A 33 -13.10 -0.22 2.71
N GLY A 34 -12.56 0.97 2.55
CA GLY A 34 -11.57 1.55 3.44
C GLY A 34 -12.08 1.67 4.89
N THR A 35 -13.33 2.06 5.13
CA THR A 35 -13.90 2.25 6.47
C THR A 35 -13.99 0.92 7.23
N HIS A 36 -14.35 -0.16 6.54
CA HIS A 36 -14.44 -1.50 7.12
C HIS A 36 -13.06 -2.07 7.49
N LEU A 37 -12.06 -1.90 6.63
CA LEU A 37 -10.70 -2.38 6.87
C LEU A 37 -10.06 -1.72 8.10
N HIS A 38 -10.26 -0.41 8.30
CA HIS A 38 -9.73 0.28 9.47
C HIS A 38 -10.40 -0.17 10.78
N HIS A 39 -11.73 -0.35 10.76
CA HIS A 39 -12.48 -0.88 11.91
C HIS A 39 -12.00 -2.29 12.23
N TRP A 40 -11.83 -3.11 11.21
CA TRP A 40 -11.30 -4.47 11.31
C TRP A 40 -9.87 -4.51 11.89
N LEU A 41 -8.95 -3.65 11.39
CA LEU A 41 -7.58 -3.54 11.91
C LEU A 41 -7.55 -3.06 13.37
N ARG A 42 -8.44 -2.15 13.77
CA ARG A 42 -8.53 -1.69 15.17
C ARG A 42 -9.08 -2.76 16.10
N GLN A 43 -10.08 -3.52 15.68
CA GLN A 43 -10.64 -4.62 16.48
C GLN A 43 -9.65 -5.76 16.66
N HIS A 44 -8.77 -5.95 15.69
CA HIS A 44 -7.79 -7.03 15.66
C HIS A 44 -6.37 -6.52 15.93
N ASP A 45 -6.19 -5.40 16.67
CA ASP A 45 -4.85 -4.86 16.99
C ASP A 45 -4.04 -5.91 17.79
N PRO A 46 -3.07 -6.56 17.13
CA PRO A 46 -2.33 -7.65 17.73
C PRO A 46 -1.39 -7.22 18.87
N ARG A 47 -1.10 -5.91 18.98
CA ARG A 47 -0.17 -5.36 19.97
C ARG A 47 -0.65 -5.56 21.41
N ARG A 48 -1.95 -5.84 21.59
CA ARG A 48 -2.57 -6.14 22.91
C ARG A 48 -2.71 -7.63 23.20
N THR A 49 -2.21 -8.49 22.31
CA THR A 49 -2.41 -9.94 22.40
C THR A 49 -1.15 -10.64 22.90
N ARG A 50 -1.33 -11.58 23.85
CA ARG A 50 -0.23 -12.42 24.37
C ARG A 50 0.24 -13.41 23.30
N ASP A 51 1.54 -13.68 23.28
CA ASP A 51 2.14 -14.68 22.41
C ASP A 51 1.49 -16.06 22.57
N GLY A 52 1.35 -16.79 21.47
CA GLY A 52 0.74 -18.12 21.43
C GLY A 52 -0.79 -18.15 21.48
N ARG A 53 -1.48 -17.03 21.69
CA ARG A 53 -2.95 -17.00 21.73
C ARG A 53 -3.54 -17.26 20.34
N VAL A 54 -4.58 -18.10 20.29
CA VAL A 54 -5.37 -18.30 19.07
C VAL A 54 -6.41 -17.19 18.96
N LEU A 55 -6.37 -16.50 17.84
CA LEU A 55 -7.31 -15.42 17.50
C LEU A 55 -8.21 -15.88 16.36
N TRP A 56 -9.43 -15.35 16.35
CA TRP A 56 -10.37 -15.48 15.25
C TRP A 56 -10.54 -14.13 14.57
N VAL A 57 -10.45 -14.15 13.28
CA VAL A 57 -10.68 -13.01 12.40
C VAL A 57 -11.83 -13.36 11.49
N GLN A 58 -12.77 -12.43 11.38
CA GLN A 58 -13.91 -12.52 10.50
C GLN A 58 -13.78 -11.45 9.41
N ALA A 59 -13.98 -11.84 8.16
CA ALA A 59 -14.08 -10.92 7.04
C ALA A 59 -15.35 -11.23 6.25
N THR A 60 -16.08 -10.20 5.84
CA THR A 60 -17.19 -10.35 4.92
C THR A 60 -16.69 -10.69 3.50
N ALA A 61 -17.60 -11.14 2.62
CA ALA A 61 -17.25 -11.39 1.22
C ALA A 61 -16.70 -10.12 0.54
N GLU A 62 -17.28 -8.96 0.83
CA GLU A 62 -16.84 -7.66 0.29
C GLU A 62 -15.45 -7.25 0.80
N GLU A 63 -15.21 -7.42 2.11
CA GLU A 63 -13.90 -7.15 2.71
C GLU A 63 -12.82 -8.08 2.14
N LEU A 64 -13.16 -9.36 1.93
CA LEU A 64 -12.24 -10.32 1.33
C LEU A 64 -11.90 -9.97 -0.12
N GLU A 65 -12.89 -9.58 -0.92
CA GLU A 65 -12.70 -9.16 -2.30
C GLU A 65 -11.79 -7.93 -2.36
N LEU A 66 -12.05 -6.93 -1.49
CA LEU A 66 -11.20 -5.76 -1.39
C LEU A 66 -9.76 -6.11 -1.04
N LEU A 67 -9.54 -6.94 -0.01
CA LEU A 67 -8.20 -7.34 0.41
C LEU A 67 -7.46 -8.09 -0.71
N ALA A 68 -8.16 -8.97 -1.42
CA ALA A 68 -7.59 -9.71 -2.54
C ALA A 68 -7.22 -8.78 -3.71
N ASP A 69 -8.12 -7.86 -4.08
CA ASP A 69 -7.87 -6.90 -5.16
C ASP A 69 -6.74 -5.93 -4.81
N GLN A 70 -6.68 -5.43 -3.59
CA GLN A 70 -5.57 -4.60 -3.12
C GLN A 70 -4.23 -5.35 -3.15
N ALA A 71 -4.22 -6.61 -2.71
CA ALA A 71 -3.01 -7.44 -2.77
C ALA A 71 -2.53 -7.65 -4.22
N ALA A 72 -3.47 -7.88 -5.15
CA ALA A 72 -3.16 -8.02 -6.57
C ALA A 72 -2.68 -6.68 -7.17
N HIS A 73 -3.28 -5.57 -6.77
CA HIS A 73 -2.93 -4.22 -7.23
C HIS A 73 -1.50 -3.83 -6.85
N LEU A 74 -1.00 -4.24 -5.67
CA LEU A 74 0.41 -4.06 -5.29
C LEU A 74 1.39 -4.71 -6.29
N ALA A 75 0.94 -5.77 -6.98
CA ALA A 75 1.68 -6.41 -8.07
C ALA A 75 1.31 -5.86 -9.47
N GLY A 76 0.53 -4.77 -9.53
CA GLY A 76 0.05 -4.14 -10.77
C GLY A 76 -1.05 -4.94 -11.48
N GLY A 77 -1.71 -5.86 -10.78
CA GLY A 77 -2.76 -6.72 -11.28
C GLY A 77 -4.13 -6.42 -10.70
N ALA A 78 -5.04 -7.39 -10.78
CA ALA A 78 -6.38 -7.34 -10.22
C ALA A 78 -6.78 -8.71 -9.66
N ALA A 79 -7.70 -8.73 -8.70
CA ALA A 79 -8.27 -9.96 -8.17
C ALA A 79 -9.80 -9.89 -8.09
N ARG A 80 -10.41 -11.07 -8.04
CA ARG A 80 -11.84 -11.25 -7.77
C ARG A 80 -12.03 -12.44 -6.86
N THR A 81 -13.00 -12.35 -5.96
CA THR A 81 -13.35 -13.44 -5.06
C THR A 81 -14.83 -13.79 -5.19
N GLN A 82 -15.16 -15.07 -5.03
CA GLN A 82 -16.52 -15.54 -4.91
C GLN A 82 -16.62 -16.50 -3.73
N LEU A 83 -17.44 -16.15 -2.76
CA LEU A 83 -17.59 -16.90 -1.51
C LEU A 83 -18.91 -17.66 -1.51
N ALA A 84 -18.86 -18.95 -1.17
CA ALA A 84 -20.00 -19.83 -0.97
C ALA A 84 -19.79 -20.70 0.29
N ALA A 85 -20.80 -21.46 0.67
CA ALA A 85 -20.68 -22.39 1.79
C ALA A 85 -19.58 -23.44 1.54
N GLY A 86 -18.54 -23.43 2.38
CA GLY A 86 -17.40 -24.35 2.29
C GLY A 86 -16.51 -24.15 1.06
N ARG A 87 -16.67 -23.07 0.31
CA ARG A 87 -15.92 -22.82 -0.93
C ARG A 87 -15.59 -21.34 -1.12
N LEU A 88 -14.36 -21.08 -1.54
CA LEU A 88 -13.88 -19.76 -1.95
C LEU A 88 -13.16 -19.89 -3.29
N ASP A 89 -13.68 -19.21 -4.31
CA ASP A 89 -13.02 -19.07 -5.59
C ASP A 89 -12.23 -17.75 -5.59
N LEU A 90 -10.93 -17.84 -5.89
CA LEU A 90 -10.00 -16.71 -6.00
C LEU A 90 -9.48 -16.63 -7.42
N GLN A 91 -9.58 -15.49 -8.05
CA GLN A 91 -9.05 -15.22 -9.38
C GLN A 91 -8.08 -14.05 -9.34
N PHE A 92 -6.90 -14.23 -9.91
CA PHE A 92 -5.86 -13.19 -10.01
C PHE A 92 -5.42 -13.04 -11.45
N SER A 93 -5.19 -11.79 -11.87
CA SER A 93 -4.53 -11.45 -13.13
C SER A 93 -3.34 -10.55 -12.82
N LEU A 94 -2.12 -11.07 -12.96
CA LEU A 94 -0.88 -10.35 -12.66
C LEU A 94 -0.11 -10.06 -13.95
N PRO A 95 0.32 -8.80 -14.20
CA PRO A 95 1.05 -8.45 -15.41
C PRO A 95 2.48 -9.00 -15.36
N LEU A 96 2.92 -9.61 -16.45
CA LEU A 96 4.31 -9.99 -16.66
C LEU A 96 4.96 -8.95 -17.55
N ARG A 97 5.94 -8.23 -17.00
CA ARG A 97 6.71 -7.21 -17.72
C ARG A 97 8.11 -7.74 -18.04
N TRP A 98 8.50 -7.67 -19.29
CA TRP A 98 9.88 -7.88 -19.69
C TRP A 98 10.70 -6.61 -19.41
N PRO A 99 11.98 -6.75 -19.01
CA PRO A 99 12.86 -5.59 -18.88
C PRO A 99 12.85 -4.72 -20.15
N GLY A 100 12.53 -3.43 -20.00
CA GLY A 100 12.48 -2.47 -21.10
C GLY A 100 11.13 -2.37 -21.85
N ALA A 101 10.12 -3.18 -21.52
CA ALA A 101 8.80 -3.07 -22.12
C ALA A 101 7.94 -1.99 -21.43
N ALA A 102 7.35 -1.09 -22.21
CA ALA A 102 6.49 -0.01 -21.71
C ALA A 102 5.12 -0.53 -21.16
N ALA A 103 4.64 -1.68 -21.67
CA ALA A 103 3.39 -2.31 -21.25
C ALA A 103 3.61 -3.81 -21.00
N PRO A 104 2.76 -4.44 -20.15
CA PRO A 104 2.82 -5.88 -19.95
C PRO A 104 2.51 -6.60 -21.27
N SER A 105 3.37 -7.54 -21.63
CA SER A 105 3.22 -8.32 -22.88
C SER A 105 2.41 -9.61 -22.66
N ARG A 106 2.35 -10.10 -21.43
CA ARG A 106 1.61 -11.29 -21.02
C ARG A 106 1.10 -11.15 -19.59
N TRP A 107 0.15 -12.02 -19.24
CA TRP A 107 -0.52 -12.04 -17.95
C TRP A 107 -0.43 -13.43 -17.32
N LEU A 108 -0.14 -13.46 -16.03
CA LEU A 108 -0.28 -14.64 -15.21
C LEU A 108 -1.69 -14.64 -14.62
N ASN A 109 -2.59 -15.42 -15.22
CA ASN A 109 -3.94 -15.61 -14.74
C ASN A 109 -3.98 -16.85 -13.84
N VAL A 110 -4.39 -16.69 -12.59
CA VAL A 110 -4.43 -17.76 -11.59
C VAL A 110 -5.85 -17.87 -11.04
N ASP A 111 -6.44 -19.04 -11.15
CA ASP A 111 -7.71 -19.36 -10.50
C ASP A 111 -7.45 -20.43 -9.43
N LEU A 112 -7.85 -20.17 -8.20
CA LEU A 112 -7.75 -21.07 -7.06
C LEU A 112 -9.12 -21.36 -6.48
N VAL A 113 -9.41 -22.61 -6.20
CA VAL A 113 -10.58 -23.02 -5.43
C VAL A 113 -10.10 -23.52 -4.08
N LEU A 114 -10.55 -22.86 -3.02
CA LEU A 114 -10.25 -23.21 -1.64
C LEU A 114 -11.47 -23.83 -0.96
N ARG A 115 -11.19 -24.73 -0.02
CA ARG A 115 -12.18 -25.39 0.85
C ARG A 115 -11.84 -25.12 2.32
N ASP A 116 -12.81 -25.36 3.18
CA ASP A 116 -12.61 -25.37 4.62
C ASP A 116 -11.45 -26.30 5.02
N GLY A 117 -10.66 -25.89 6.00
CA GLY A 117 -9.56 -26.71 6.46
C GLY A 117 -8.65 -26.05 7.49
N ARG A 118 -7.57 -26.74 7.84
CA ARG A 118 -6.64 -26.35 8.90
C ARG A 118 -5.25 -25.97 8.42
N GLN A 119 -4.85 -26.37 7.24
CA GLN A 119 -3.51 -26.10 6.70
C GLN A 119 -3.63 -25.48 5.32
N LEU A 120 -2.99 -24.35 5.09
CA LEU A 120 -3.18 -23.52 3.90
C LEU A 120 -3.01 -24.31 2.59
N HIS A 121 -1.98 -25.14 2.48
CA HIS A 121 -1.75 -25.97 1.29
C HIS A 121 -2.82 -27.07 1.10
N ALA A 122 -3.45 -27.53 2.18
CA ALA A 122 -4.52 -28.53 2.12
C ALA A 122 -5.90 -27.93 1.81
N LEU A 123 -6.02 -26.58 1.88
CA LEU A 123 -7.23 -25.87 1.52
C LEU A 123 -7.47 -25.82 0.01
N VAL A 124 -6.42 -25.97 -0.80
CA VAL A 124 -6.51 -25.87 -2.26
C VAL A 124 -7.14 -27.14 -2.82
N GLU A 125 -8.31 -27.01 -3.42
CA GLU A 125 -8.99 -28.09 -4.11
C GLU A 125 -8.52 -28.22 -5.56
N THR A 126 -8.50 -27.10 -6.28
CA THR A 126 -8.01 -27.00 -7.66
C THR A 126 -7.28 -25.69 -7.86
N ALA A 127 -6.33 -25.69 -8.78
CA ALA A 127 -5.68 -24.50 -9.28
C ALA A 127 -5.61 -24.54 -10.80
N ARG A 128 -5.77 -23.38 -11.43
CA ARG A 128 -5.51 -23.17 -12.85
C ARG A 128 -4.55 -22.00 -13.01
N ILE A 129 -3.52 -22.19 -13.79
CA ILE A 129 -2.50 -21.16 -14.09
C ILE A 129 -2.45 -21.01 -15.60
N GLY A 130 -3.01 -19.93 -16.14
CA GLY A 130 -3.25 -19.80 -17.57
C GLY A 130 -4.12 -20.93 -18.10
N HIS A 131 -3.58 -21.74 -19.01
CA HIS A 131 -4.23 -22.94 -19.58
C HIS A 131 -3.93 -24.24 -18.79
N LEU A 132 -3.01 -24.19 -17.80
CA LEU A 132 -2.62 -25.37 -17.05
C LEU A 132 -3.61 -25.63 -15.89
N HIS A 133 -4.28 -26.78 -15.94
CA HIS A 133 -5.14 -27.27 -14.85
C HIS A 133 -4.31 -28.17 -13.92
N LEU A 134 -4.22 -27.78 -12.65
CA LEU A 134 -3.51 -28.50 -11.61
C LEU A 134 -4.52 -29.26 -10.74
N PRO A 135 -4.59 -30.59 -10.80
CA PRO A 135 -5.41 -31.36 -9.86
C PRO A 135 -4.87 -31.21 -8.44
N ARG A 136 -5.72 -31.49 -7.45
CA ARG A 136 -5.46 -31.25 -6.02
C ARG A 136 -4.03 -31.58 -5.54
N PRO A 137 -3.46 -32.78 -5.86
CA PRO A 137 -2.12 -33.12 -5.39
C PRO A 137 -1.03 -32.19 -5.93
N LEU A 138 -1.15 -31.81 -7.22
CA LEU A 138 -0.20 -30.89 -7.85
C LEU A 138 -0.41 -29.46 -7.39
N ALA A 139 -1.67 -29.02 -7.26
CA ALA A 139 -2.02 -27.68 -6.76
C ALA A 139 -1.54 -27.48 -5.32
N SER A 140 -1.80 -28.42 -4.41
CA SER A 140 -1.34 -28.35 -3.03
C SER A 140 0.21 -28.38 -2.91
N THR A 141 0.86 -29.14 -3.78
CA THR A 141 2.34 -29.17 -3.85
C THR A 141 2.90 -27.86 -4.39
N ALA A 142 2.30 -27.31 -5.46
CA ALA A 142 2.68 -26.00 -6.00
C ALA A 142 2.53 -24.88 -4.98
N VAL A 143 1.40 -24.83 -4.25
CA VAL A 143 1.18 -23.87 -3.17
C VAL A 143 2.18 -24.05 -2.04
N ARG A 144 2.47 -25.30 -1.64
CA ARG A 144 3.49 -25.57 -0.62
C ARG A 144 4.88 -25.10 -1.05
N LEU A 145 5.27 -25.34 -2.30
CA LEU A 145 6.55 -24.86 -2.84
C LEU A 145 6.59 -23.35 -2.96
N ALA A 146 5.49 -22.71 -3.42
CA ALA A 146 5.38 -21.26 -3.48
C ALA A 146 5.48 -20.62 -2.09
N LEU A 147 4.80 -21.20 -1.09
CA LEU A 147 4.91 -20.76 0.30
C LEU A 147 6.34 -20.96 0.85
N ALA A 148 6.97 -22.08 0.58
CA ALA A 148 8.34 -22.33 1.03
C ALA A 148 9.37 -21.42 0.33
N TRP A 149 9.14 -21.07 -0.94
CA TRP A 149 9.96 -20.10 -1.65
C TRP A 149 9.76 -18.68 -1.16
N TRP A 150 8.50 -18.32 -0.89
CA TRP A 150 8.12 -17.03 -0.34
C TRP A 150 8.55 -16.85 1.11
N ASP A 151 8.45 -17.90 1.88
CA ASP A 151 8.74 -17.98 3.31
C ASP A 151 10.24 -18.24 3.57
N ARG A 152 11.12 -17.46 2.95
CA ARG A 152 12.53 -17.47 3.33
C ARG A 152 12.67 -16.80 4.70
N PRO A 153 12.57 -17.54 5.83
CA PRO A 153 12.62 -16.92 7.14
C PRO A 153 13.98 -16.28 7.35
N ALA A 154 14.01 -15.11 7.94
CA ALA A 154 15.20 -14.65 8.63
C ALA A 154 15.64 -15.76 9.59
N ALA A 155 16.94 -16.06 9.66
CA ALA A 155 17.47 -17.23 10.34
C ALA A 155 16.80 -17.47 11.71
N GLY A 156 16.12 -18.61 11.87
CA GLY A 156 15.48 -19.04 13.10
C GLY A 156 14.00 -18.71 13.28
N ALA A 157 13.36 -18.01 12.34
CA ALA A 157 11.92 -17.70 12.43
C ALA A 157 11.08 -18.84 11.85
N ALA A 158 9.97 -19.20 12.51
CA ALA A 158 9.04 -20.18 11.95
C ALA A 158 8.17 -19.52 10.86
N PRO A 159 7.85 -20.27 9.79
CA PRO A 159 7.07 -19.77 8.66
C PRO A 159 5.71 -19.16 9.09
N TRP A 160 5.33 -18.01 8.54
CA TRP A 160 4.09 -17.32 8.90
C TRP A 160 2.83 -18.16 8.60
N HIS A 161 2.85 -18.96 7.55
CA HIS A 161 1.72 -19.82 7.17
C HIS A 161 1.42 -20.91 8.19
N THR A 162 2.38 -21.25 9.08
CA THR A 162 2.17 -22.19 10.18
C THR A 162 1.30 -21.63 11.30
N MET A 163 1.08 -20.31 11.28
CA MET A 163 0.18 -19.65 12.25
C MET A 163 -1.28 -19.98 11.96
N LEU A 164 -1.64 -20.26 10.70
CA LEU A 164 -3.01 -20.60 10.33
C LEU A 164 -3.44 -21.88 11.05
N GLN A 165 -4.54 -21.79 11.81
CA GLN A 165 -5.11 -22.91 12.56
C GLN A 165 -6.35 -23.47 11.87
N ALA A 166 -7.22 -22.62 11.33
CA ALA A 166 -8.40 -23.04 10.58
C ALA A 166 -8.91 -21.93 9.68
N LEU A 167 -9.50 -22.34 8.55
CA LEU A 167 -10.29 -21.52 7.67
C LEU A 167 -11.69 -22.13 7.59
N ARG A 168 -12.73 -21.33 7.79
CA ARG A 168 -14.14 -21.71 7.61
C ARG A 168 -14.79 -20.72 6.67
N LEU A 169 -15.46 -21.25 5.66
CA LEU A 169 -16.07 -20.49 4.58
C LEU A 169 -17.59 -20.58 4.70
N GLN A 170 -18.23 -19.45 4.95
CA GLN A 170 -19.68 -19.29 5.01
C GLN A 170 -20.12 -18.43 3.82
N PRO A 171 -21.40 -18.45 3.40
CA PRO A 171 -21.83 -17.74 2.21
C PRO A 171 -21.54 -16.24 2.17
N GLN A 172 -21.46 -15.59 3.33
CA GLN A 172 -21.29 -14.14 3.44
C GLN A 172 -20.04 -13.72 4.21
N GLN A 173 -19.30 -14.67 4.80
CA GLN A 173 -18.15 -14.38 5.64
C GLN A 173 -17.14 -15.51 5.65
N VAL A 174 -15.89 -15.12 5.83
CA VAL A 174 -14.76 -16.01 6.07
C VAL A 174 -14.37 -15.89 7.54
N LEU A 175 -14.19 -17.03 8.21
CA LEU A 175 -13.66 -17.11 9.56
C LEU A 175 -12.27 -17.73 9.49
N LEU A 176 -11.27 -16.96 9.88
CA LEU A 176 -9.87 -17.36 9.92
C LEU A 176 -9.43 -17.46 11.37
N SER A 177 -8.92 -18.61 11.82
CA SER A 177 -8.23 -18.67 13.10
C SER A 177 -6.72 -18.83 12.90
N TYR A 178 -5.96 -18.08 13.68
CA TYR A 178 -4.51 -18.11 13.65
C TYR A 178 -3.92 -17.99 15.06
N ARG A 179 -2.74 -18.57 15.23
CA ARG A 179 -1.97 -18.44 16.47
C ARG A 179 -1.12 -17.19 16.40
N TRP A 180 -1.40 -16.24 17.30
CA TRP A 180 -0.60 -15.01 17.37
C TRP A 180 0.84 -15.31 17.76
N ARG A 181 1.76 -14.62 17.13
CA ARG A 181 3.20 -14.63 17.42
C ARG A 181 3.68 -13.21 17.60
N ALA A 182 4.35 -12.94 18.73
CA ALA A 182 4.85 -11.61 19.07
C ALA A 182 5.95 -11.11 18.09
N ASP A 183 6.62 -12.02 17.39
CA ASP A 183 7.65 -11.72 16.39
C ASP A 183 7.07 -11.47 14.97
N LEU A 184 5.77 -11.75 14.74
CA LEU A 184 5.13 -11.57 13.44
C LEU A 184 5.25 -10.15 12.87
N PRO A 185 5.02 -9.07 13.65
CA PRO A 185 5.18 -7.71 13.13
C PRO A 185 6.61 -7.43 12.62
N GLN A 186 7.62 -7.99 13.28
CA GLN A 186 9.02 -7.87 12.86
C GLN A 186 9.29 -8.67 11.58
N GLN A 187 8.72 -9.87 11.46
CA GLN A 187 8.83 -10.69 10.26
C GLN A 187 8.13 -10.05 9.07
N LEU A 188 6.91 -9.53 9.26
CA LEU A 188 6.20 -8.79 8.22
C LEU A 188 6.95 -7.52 7.82
N ALA A 189 7.51 -6.79 8.79
CA ALA A 189 8.34 -5.62 8.51
C ALA A 189 9.61 -6.00 7.70
N ALA A 190 10.26 -7.10 8.04
CA ALA A 190 11.42 -7.60 7.30
C ALA A 190 11.04 -8.10 5.88
N TRP A 191 9.84 -8.60 5.72
CA TRP A 191 9.33 -9.03 4.41
C TRP A 191 8.92 -7.84 3.53
N VAL A 192 8.23 -6.86 4.10
CA VAL A 192 7.83 -5.62 3.39
C VAL A 192 9.05 -4.76 3.09
N MET A 193 10.08 -4.82 3.94
CA MET A 193 11.32 -4.05 3.82
C MET A 193 12.54 -4.98 3.87
N PRO A 194 12.88 -5.66 2.78
CA PRO A 194 14.08 -6.48 2.71
C PRO A 194 15.35 -5.64 2.86
N ALA A 195 16.48 -6.29 3.20
CA ALA A 195 17.72 -5.60 3.57
C ALA A 195 18.30 -4.71 2.46
N ASP A 196 18.17 -5.11 1.20
CA ASP A 196 18.58 -4.33 0.02
C ASP A 196 17.74 -3.06 -0.12
N ARG A 197 16.43 -3.16 0.09
CA ARG A 197 15.53 -2.01 0.10
C ARG A 197 15.80 -1.08 1.28
N LEU A 198 16.04 -1.64 2.46
CA LEU A 198 16.43 -0.87 3.63
C LEU A 198 17.75 -0.11 3.40
N ALA A 199 18.74 -0.75 2.75
CA ALA A 199 19.98 -0.11 2.37
C ALA A 199 19.79 1.10 1.44
N THR A 200 18.75 1.05 0.58
CA THR A 200 18.38 2.20 -0.26
C THR A 200 17.84 3.38 0.55
N LEU A 201 17.16 3.14 1.67
CA LEU A 201 16.61 4.22 2.52
C LEU A 201 17.69 4.96 3.32
N ARG A 202 18.79 4.31 3.68
CA ARG A 202 19.80 4.88 4.56
C ARG A 202 20.40 6.20 4.05
N PRO A 203 20.81 6.36 2.77
CA PRO A 203 21.29 7.62 2.24
C PRO A 203 20.28 8.76 2.36
N TYR A 204 18.99 8.47 2.16
CA TYR A 204 17.91 9.46 2.30
C TYR A 204 17.68 9.85 3.75
N HIS A 205 17.76 8.91 4.68
CA HIS A 205 17.70 9.20 6.10
C HIS A 205 18.87 10.12 6.55
N ASP A 206 20.08 9.86 6.07
CA ASP A 206 21.24 10.66 6.38
C ASP A 206 21.14 12.07 5.75
N ALA A 207 20.65 12.19 4.51
CA ALA A 207 20.37 13.46 3.84
C ALA A 207 19.29 14.27 4.58
N LEU A 208 18.19 13.62 5.00
CA LEU A 208 17.14 14.25 5.80
C LEU A 208 17.70 14.74 7.13
N ARG A 209 18.47 13.92 7.84
CA ARG A 209 19.11 14.30 9.09
C ARG A 209 19.99 15.53 8.92
N ALA A 210 20.81 15.56 7.88
CA ALA A 210 21.65 16.73 7.56
C ALA A 210 20.80 17.98 7.28
N ALA A 211 19.69 17.84 6.55
CA ALA A 211 18.76 18.94 6.28
C ALA A 211 18.09 19.46 7.56
N VAL A 212 17.58 18.56 8.40
CA VAL A 212 16.92 18.92 9.66
C VAL A 212 17.88 19.61 10.63
N LEU A 213 19.14 19.22 10.65
CA LEU A 213 20.15 19.82 11.54
C LEU A 213 20.54 21.25 11.17
N ARG A 214 20.22 21.71 9.94
CA ARG A 214 20.51 23.10 9.51
C ARG A 214 19.70 24.17 10.25
N SER A 215 18.53 23.80 10.84
CA SER A 215 17.68 24.73 11.59
C SER A 215 17.25 24.11 12.91
N ARG A 216 17.04 24.93 13.92
CA ARG A 216 16.42 24.51 15.20
C ARG A 216 14.90 24.65 15.19
N ALA A 217 14.35 25.45 14.30
CA ALA A 217 12.91 25.63 14.09
C ALA A 217 12.34 24.64 13.06
N PRO A 218 11.01 24.43 13.03
CA PRO A 218 10.35 23.76 11.93
C PRO A 218 10.72 24.39 10.58
N GLN A 219 10.88 23.57 9.55
CA GLN A 219 11.31 24.02 8.23
C GLN A 219 10.16 23.82 7.23
N PRO A 220 10.12 24.63 6.14
CA PRO A 220 9.23 24.36 5.03
C PRO A 220 9.45 22.93 4.51
N LEU A 221 8.36 22.23 4.19
CA LEU A 221 8.42 20.85 3.70
C LEU A 221 9.30 20.73 2.45
N THR A 222 9.14 21.66 1.51
CA THR A 222 9.88 21.67 0.25
C THR A 222 11.38 21.84 0.46
N ALA A 223 11.80 22.60 1.49
CA ALA A 223 13.21 22.74 1.87
C ALA A 223 13.81 21.43 2.44
N LEU A 224 12.99 20.58 3.07
CA LEU A 224 13.41 19.24 3.49
C LEU A 224 13.41 18.24 2.32
N MET A 225 12.49 18.39 1.36
CA MET A 225 12.37 17.51 0.18
C MET A 225 13.54 17.73 -0.79
N ALA A 226 13.96 18.97 -1.01
CA ALA A 226 14.93 19.33 -2.02
C ALA A 226 16.26 18.53 -1.97
N PRO A 227 16.94 18.39 -0.83
CA PRO A 227 18.18 17.61 -0.77
C PRO A 227 17.97 16.12 -1.02
N LEU A 228 16.80 15.57 -0.66
CA LEU A 228 16.48 14.16 -0.90
C LEU A 228 16.21 13.91 -2.39
N PHE A 229 15.49 14.80 -3.06
CA PHE A 229 15.19 14.63 -4.48
C PHE A 229 16.38 15.01 -5.37
N THR A 230 17.28 15.89 -4.92
CA THR A 230 18.60 16.07 -5.55
C THR A 230 19.41 14.77 -5.46
N LEU A 231 19.44 14.12 -4.30
CA LEU A 231 20.09 12.82 -4.14
C LEU A 231 19.42 11.75 -5.02
N ALA A 232 18.08 11.73 -5.08
CA ALA A 232 17.35 10.80 -5.92
C ALA A 232 17.74 10.97 -7.40
N ALA A 233 17.83 12.20 -7.90
CA ALA A 233 18.26 12.48 -9.26
C ALA A 233 19.68 11.96 -9.54
N GLN A 234 20.61 12.19 -8.63
CA GLN A 234 21.99 11.69 -8.76
C GLN A 234 22.04 10.15 -8.79
N ARG A 235 21.33 9.48 -7.88
CA ARG A 235 21.33 8.03 -7.78
C ARG A 235 20.60 7.37 -8.97
N SER A 236 19.61 8.05 -9.54
CA SER A 236 18.86 7.59 -10.72
C SER A 236 19.67 7.54 -12.02
N MET A 237 20.86 8.11 -12.05
CA MET A 237 21.76 8.02 -13.23
C MET A 237 22.22 6.58 -13.47
N ALA A 238 22.31 5.75 -12.43
CA ALA A 238 22.71 4.35 -12.48
C ALA A 238 21.62 3.37 -12.00
N GLY A 239 20.40 3.87 -11.71
CA GLY A 239 19.34 3.07 -11.07
C GLY A 239 17.93 3.42 -11.54
N ASP A 240 16.93 2.81 -10.85
CA ASP A 240 15.52 3.05 -11.06
C ASP A 240 15.08 4.35 -10.38
N ALA A 241 14.77 5.36 -11.18
CA ALA A 241 14.34 6.67 -10.69
C ALA A 241 13.05 6.62 -9.85
N ALA A 242 12.11 5.74 -10.17
CA ALA A 242 10.89 5.55 -9.39
C ALA A 242 11.19 4.91 -8.02
N ALA A 243 12.10 3.94 -7.97
CA ALA A 243 12.53 3.32 -6.72
C ALA A 243 13.24 4.33 -5.80
N GLU A 244 14.08 5.20 -6.34
CA GLU A 244 14.77 6.26 -5.59
C GLU A 244 13.76 7.29 -5.03
N ASN A 245 12.74 7.68 -5.82
CA ASN A 245 11.68 8.57 -5.36
C ASN A 245 10.83 7.93 -4.24
N ARG A 246 10.48 6.64 -4.35
CA ARG A 246 9.80 5.91 -3.28
C ARG A 246 10.60 5.94 -1.99
N ALA A 247 11.91 5.69 -2.06
CA ALA A 247 12.79 5.72 -0.90
C ALA A 247 12.81 7.10 -0.22
N ALA A 248 12.91 8.17 -0.99
CA ALA A 248 12.85 9.54 -0.50
C ALA A 248 11.51 9.84 0.21
N LEU A 249 10.38 9.50 -0.42
CA LEU A 249 9.04 9.71 0.12
C LEU A 249 8.79 8.90 1.39
N LEU A 250 9.23 7.64 1.46
CA LEU A 250 9.12 6.80 2.65
C LEU A 250 9.85 7.39 3.85
N VAL A 251 11.08 7.87 3.64
CA VAL A 251 11.89 8.47 4.72
C VAL A 251 11.26 9.77 5.21
N LEU A 252 10.75 10.61 4.29
CA LEU A 252 10.05 11.86 4.64
C LEU A 252 8.75 11.58 5.40
N ALA A 253 7.95 10.61 4.95
CA ALA A 253 6.70 10.22 5.61
C ALA A 253 6.94 9.67 7.03
N ALA A 254 7.97 8.83 7.21
CA ALA A 254 8.35 8.33 8.52
C ALA A 254 8.75 9.47 9.47
N TYR A 255 9.50 10.46 9.00
CA TYR A 255 9.87 11.65 9.76
C TYR A 255 8.65 12.50 10.13
N ALA A 256 7.76 12.77 9.17
CA ALA A 256 6.54 13.54 9.41
C ALA A 256 5.59 12.86 10.41
N GLY A 257 5.62 11.52 10.47
CA GLY A 257 4.92 10.73 11.49
C GLY A 257 5.48 10.89 12.91
N GLY A 258 6.56 11.66 13.10
CA GLY A 258 7.13 11.99 14.42
C GLY A 258 7.78 10.82 15.16
N GLN A 259 7.98 9.68 14.49
CA GLN A 259 8.54 8.47 15.09
C GLN A 259 9.98 8.22 14.59
N PRO A 260 10.87 7.65 15.43
CA PRO A 260 12.20 7.27 14.98
C PRO A 260 12.13 6.19 13.89
N ALA A 261 13.12 6.16 12.99
CA ALA A 261 13.23 5.19 11.90
C ALA A 261 13.05 3.74 12.35
N ALA A 262 13.64 3.37 13.50
CA ALA A 262 13.52 2.04 14.10
C ALA A 262 12.08 1.64 14.47
N ARG A 263 11.15 2.59 14.58
CA ARG A 263 9.74 2.30 14.80
C ARG A 263 9.05 1.76 13.56
N TRP A 264 9.48 2.25 12.40
CA TRP A 264 8.98 1.85 11.08
C TRP A 264 9.76 0.66 10.55
N TRP A 265 11.08 0.68 10.74
CA TRP A 265 12.04 -0.32 10.28
C TRP A 265 12.91 -0.75 11.46
N PRO A 266 12.56 -1.85 12.17
CA PRO A 266 13.31 -2.31 13.34
C PRO A 266 14.80 -2.51 13.07
N GLN A 267 15.17 -2.89 11.83
CA GLN A 267 16.54 -3.09 11.40
C GLN A 267 17.34 -1.76 11.29
N ALA A 268 16.67 -0.61 11.35
CA ALA A 268 17.30 0.72 11.36
C ALA A 268 17.60 1.21 12.78
N GLY A 269 17.68 0.31 13.77
CA GLY A 269 17.90 0.65 15.18
C GLY A 269 19.23 1.35 15.46
N ASP A 270 20.24 1.10 14.64
CA ASP A 270 21.57 1.72 14.70
C ASP A 270 21.66 3.05 13.93
N TRP A 271 20.59 3.47 13.24
CA TRP A 271 20.64 4.72 12.49
C TRP A 271 20.65 5.93 13.41
N PRO A 272 21.48 6.97 13.11
CA PRO A 272 21.49 8.19 13.88
C PRO A 272 20.10 8.84 13.93
N ARG A 273 19.65 9.23 15.11
CA ARG A 273 18.33 9.85 15.27
C ARG A 273 18.23 11.17 14.50
N VAL A 274 17.10 11.38 13.81
CA VAL A 274 16.72 12.67 13.26
C VAL A 274 15.96 13.43 14.36
N PRO A 275 16.39 14.65 14.74
CA PRO A 275 15.68 15.43 15.75
C PRO A 275 14.24 15.75 15.30
N PRO A 276 13.23 15.63 16.18
CA PRO A 276 11.83 15.88 15.84
C PRO A 276 11.52 17.40 15.81
N ARG A 277 12.07 18.11 14.83
CA ARG A 277 11.89 19.56 14.68
C ARG A 277 10.64 19.95 13.90
N GLY A 278 9.99 18.96 13.27
CA GLY A 278 8.80 19.14 12.45
C GLY A 278 9.08 19.70 11.05
N ALA A 279 8.10 19.56 10.20
CA ALA A 279 8.02 20.18 8.88
C ALA A 279 6.72 20.98 8.80
N GLN A 280 6.69 22.04 8.02
CA GLN A 280 5.50 22.85 7.75
C GLN A 280 5.17 22.82 6.26
N PHE A 281 3.89 22.72 5.96
CA PHE A 281 3.37 22.78 4.60
C PHE A 281 2.08 23.61 4.62
N GLY A 282 2.00 24.65 3.78
CA GLY A 282 0.92 25.62 3.86
C GLY A 282 0.84 26.31 5.24
N GLY A 283 1.96 26.47 5.93
CA GLY A 283 2.05 27.03 7.29
C GLY A 283 1.64 26.09 8.43
N ARG A 284 1.31 24.82 8.13
CA ARG A 284 0.79 23.83 9.10
C ARG A 284 1.66 22.59 9.15
N GLY A 285 1.86 22.04 10.36
CA GLY A 285 2.63 20.80 10.56
C GLY A 285 1.85 19.53 10.23
N ASP A 286 0.56 19.50 10.50
CA ASP A 286 -0.35 18.41 10.16
C ASP A 286 -0.47 18.22 8.63
N PHE A 287 -0.49 19.30 7.87
CA PHE A 287 -0.48 19.25 6.40
C PHE A 287 0.76 18.54 5.86
N ALA A 288 1.94 18.81 6.43
CA ALA A 288 3.15 18.11 6.02
C ALA A 288 3.03 16.59 6.25
N GLN A 289 2.43 16.18 7.37
CA GLN A 289 2.19 14.76 7.67
C GLN A 289 1.18 14.14 6.70
N HIS A 290 0.03 14.77 6.50
CA HIS A 290 -1.02 14.31 5.58
C HIS A 290 -0.49 14.15 4.16
N TYR A 291 0.22 15.16 3.66
CA TYR A 291 0.80 15.19 2.32
C TYR A 291 1.81 14.07 2.09
N LEU A 292 2.79 13.96 2.99
CA LEU A 292 3.87 12.99 2.83
C LEU A 292 3.42 11.55 3.01
N VAL A 293 2.53 11.29 3.98
CA VAL A 293 2.00 9.93 4.18
C VAL A 293 1.19 9.50 2.96
N SER A 294 0.34 10.38 2.43
CA SER A 294 -0.44 10.08 1.22
C SER A 294 0.46 9.92 -0.02
N ALA A 295 1.51 10.74 -0.15
CA ALA A 295 2.48 10.59 -1.25
C ALA A 295 3.24 9.26 -1.19
N ALA A 296 3.72 8.87 -0.01
CA ALA A 296 4.42 7.60 0.17
C ALA A 296 3.50 6.40 -0.11
N LEU A 297 2.25 6.44 0.40
CA LEU A 297 1.27 5.38 0.14
C LEU A 297 0.93 5.27 -1.36
N ALA A 298 0.71 6.39 -2.04
CA ALA A 298 0.41 6.38 -3.47
C ALA A 298 1.59 5.90 -4.32
N ALA A 299 2.81 6.28 -3.95
CA ALA A 299 4.02 5.82 -4.63
C ALA A 299 4.26 4.31 -4.46
N GLU A 300 3.89 3.74 -3.30
CA GLU A 300 4.06 2.31 -3.00
C GLU A 300 2.93 1.44 -3.55
N ALA A 301 1.69 1.88 -3.40
CA ALA A 301 0.50 1.05 -3.63
C ALA A 301 -0.48 1.62 -4.67
N GLY A 302 -0.20 2.83 -5.19
CA GLY A 302 -1.09 3.54 -6.12
C GLY A 302 -2.09 4.46 -5.40
N GLY A 303 -2.60 5.46 -6.16
CA GLY A 303 -3.45 6.53 -5.65
C GLY A 303 -4.76 6.08 -5.00
N PRO A 304 -5.51 5.10 -5.56
CA PRO A 304 -6.78 4.66 -4.98
C PRO A 304 -6.68 4.19 -3.52
N LEU A 305 -5.58 3.52 -3.13
CA LEU A 305 -5.38 3.12 -1.74
C LEU A 305 -5.05 4.31 -0.83
N ALA A 306 -4.23 5.25 -1.31
CA ALA A 306 -3.91 6.46 -0.55
C ALA A 306 -5.18 7.31 -0.31
N ASP A 307 -6.03 7.47 -1.31
CA ASP A 307 -7.31 8.18 -1.21
C ASP A 307 -8.28 7.49 -0.24
N ALA A 308 -8.40 6.16 -0.33
CA ALA A 308 -9.23 5.38 0.57
C ALA A 308 -8.79 5.54 2.03
N LEU A 309 -7.50 5.43 2.32
CA LEU A 309 -6.95 5.58 3.67
C LEU A 309 -7.12 7.01 4.19
N GLY A 310 -6.95 8.03 3.34
CA GLY A 310 -7.20 9.43 3.70
C GLY A 310 -8.65 9.69 4.07
N ALA A 311 -9.60 9.29 3.24
CA ALA A 311 -11.03 9.42 3.52
C ALA A 311 -11.47 8.67 4.78
N MET A 312 -10.87 7.50 5.04
CA MET A 312 -11.14 6.70 6.25
C MET A 312 -10.72 7.38 7.53
N LYS A 313 -9.56 8.02 7.54
CA LYS A 313 -9.09 8.77 8.70
C LYS A 313 -10.10 9.87 9.03
N GLU A 314 -10.56 10.63 8.04
CA GLU A 314 -11.48 11.73 8.23
C GLU A 314 -12.85 11.28 8.82
N VAL A 315 -13.38 10.14 8.34
CA VAL A 315 -14.60 9.53 8.92
C VAL A 315 -14.35 9.04 10.36
N GLY A 316 -13.17 8.52 10.65
CA GLY A 316 -12.77 8.12 12.02
C GLY A 316 -12.74 9.30 12.98
N ASP A 317 -12.23 10.43 12.52
CA ASP A 317 -12.06 11.65 13.31
C ASP A 317 -13.41 12.33 13.68
N THR A 318 -14.50 12.11 12.91
CA THR A 318 -15.86 12.57 13.29
C THR A 318 -16.42 11.88 14.54
N ARG A 319 -15.88 10.72 14.95
CA ARG A 319 -16.38 9.86 16.04
C ARG A 319 -15.65 10.02 17.37
N GLY A 320 -14.75 10.99 17.49
CA GLY A 320 -13.98 11.24 18.72
C GLY A 320 -12.56 11.75 18.50
N GLY A 321 -12.25 12.19 17.28
CA GLY A 321 -10.99 12.85 16.88
C GLY A 321 -11.16 14.36 16.66
N SER A 322 -10.38 14.92 15.75
CA SER A 322 -10.35 16.35 15.39
C SER A 322 -11.57 16.84 14.60
N GLY A 323 -12.51 15.97 14.22
CA GLY A 323 -13.64 16.28 13.34
C GLY A 323 -13.31 16.02 11.85
N PHE A 324 -14.32 16.14 10.98
CA PHE A 324 -14.17 15.93 9.55
C PHE A 324 -13.61 17.18 8.86
N SER A 325 -12.57 17.03 8.05
CA SER A 325 -11.87 18.12 7.40
C SER A 325 -11.76 17.93 5.89
N PHE A 326 -12.36 18.79 5.08
CA PHE A 326 -12.11 18.81 3.64
C PHE A 326 -10.73 19.40 3.29
N THR A 327 -10.14 20.21 4.18
CA THR A 327 -8.75 20.66 4.06
C THR A 327 -7.79 19.49 4.08
N ASP A 328 -7.97 18.55 5.02
CA ASP A 328 -7.12 17.35 5.12
C ASP A 328 -7.31 16.43 3.91
N ILE A 329 -8.55 16.31 3.40
CA ILE A 329 -8.79 15.56 2.14
C ILE A 329 -8.06 16.21 0.97
N ALA A 330 -8.07 17.53 0.85
CA ALA A 330 -7.37 18.23 -0.23
C ALA A 330 -5.86 17.99 -0.15
N VAL A 331 -5.28 18.06 1.05
CA VAL A 331 -3.86 17.80 1.28
C VAL A 331 -3.50 16.34 1.02
N ASN A 332 -4.33 15.39 1.47
CA ASN A 332 -4.15 13.96 1.20
C ASN A 332 -4.15 13.67 -0.32
N ARG A 333 -5.11 14.26 -1.07
CA ARG A 333 -5.19 14.10 -2.52
C ARG A 333 -4.01 14.73 -3.24
N ALA A 334 -3.55 15.91 -2.80
CA ALA A 334 -2.33 16.53 -3.33
C ALA A 334 -1.12 15.60 -3.15
N GLY A 335 -0.96 15.04 -1.95
CA GLY A 335 0.09 14.05 -1.66
C GLY A 335 -0.03 12.80 -2.53
N ALA A 336 -1.23 12.24 -2.68
CA ALA A 336 -1.46 11.06 -3.51
C ALA A 336 -1.06 11.31 -4.98
N ARG A 337 -1.42 12.48 -5.55
CA ARG A 337 -0.99 12.88 -6.91
C ARG A 337 0.53 12.99 -7.04
N LEU A 338 1.19 13.56 -6.03
CA LEU A 338 2.66 13.57 -6.02
C LEU A 338 3.24 12.15 -6.04
N GLY A 339 2.72 11.26 -5.21
CA GLY A 339 3.17 9.88 -5.15
C GLY A 339 2.99 9.12 -6.46
N GLU A 340 1.84 9.27 -7.12
CA GLU A 340 1.59 8.71 -8.46
C GLU A 340 2.55 9.28 -9.50
N LEU A 341 2.74 10.60 -9.50
CA LEU A 341 3.65 11.27 -10.41
C LEU A 341 5.10 10.84 -10.18
N ALA A 342 5.50 10.63 -8.91
CA ALA A 342 6.83 10.17 -8.54
C ALA A 342 7.20 8.80 -9.13
N VAL A 343 6.19 8.00 -9.51
CA VAL A 343 6.35 6.70 -10.16
C VAL A 343 6.16 6.80 -11.67
N ARG A 344 5.17 7.56 -12.13
CA ARG A 344 4.81 7.69 -13.55
C ARG A 344 5.82 8.53 -14.34
N ASP A 345 6.26 9.65 -13.76
CA ASP A 345 7.25 10.55 -14.33
C ASP A 345 8.32 10.95 -13.29
N PRO A 346 9.18 10.00 -12.92
CA PRO A 346 10.05 10.15 -11.76
C PRO A 346 11.07 11.27 -11.91
N ARG A 347 11.59 11.48 -13.11
CA ARG A 347 12.62 12.52 -13.36
C ARG A 347 12.05 13.93 -13.28
N ARG A 348 10.81 14.12 -13.72
CA ARG A 348 10.09 15.38 -13.56
C ARG A 348 9.93 15.74 -12.09
N VAL A 349 9.50 14.78 -11.25
CA VAL A 349 9.36 14.98 -9.82
C VAL A 349 10.71 15.32 -9.16
N GLN A 350 11.78 14.65 -9.56
CA GLN A 350 13.13 14.96 -9.06
C GLN A 350 13.52 16.40 -9.38
N THR A 351 13.32 16.85 -10.62
CA THR A 351 13.61 18.23 -11.02
C THR A 351 12.77 19.24 -10.26
N LEU A 352 11.46 18.99 -10.17
CA LEU A 352 10.51 19.88 -9.48
C LEU A 352 10.89 20.04 -8.01
N LEU A 353 11.07 18.94 -7.29
CA LEU A 353 11.27 18.97 -5.85
C LEU A 353 12.71 19.35 -5.43
N ALA A 354 13.70 19.07 -6.27
CA ALA A 354 15.07 19.55 -6.03
C ALA A 354 15.17 21.09 -6.07
N ALA A 355 14.26 21.76 -6.81
CA ALA A 355 14.20 23.22 -6.86
C ALA A 355 13.56 23.87 -5.63
N ALA A 356 13.06 23.08 -4.65
CA ALA A 356 12.31 23.57 -3.48
C ALA A 356 11.18 24.54 -3.85
N PRO A 357 10.18 24.11 -4.65
CA PRO A 357 9.12 24.99 -5.10
C PRO A 357 8.33 25.57 -3.92
N PRO A 358 7.69 26.72 -4.06
CA PRO A 358 6.82 27.27 -3.03
C PRO A 358 5.63 26.32 -2.79
N ASP A 359 5.09 26.33 -1.56
CA ASP A 359 4.03 25.41 -1.15
C ASP A 359 2.80 25.49 -2.06
N HIS A 360 2.47 26.68 -2.61
CA HIS A 360 1.30 26.89 -3.45
C HIS A 360 1.41 26.23 -4.85
N ASP A 361 2.59 25.80 -5.27
CA ASP A 361 2.77 25.01 -6.49
C ASP A 361 2.35 23.55 -6.28
N LEU A 362 2.38 23.08 -5.03
CA LEU A 362 2.07 21.69 -4.64
C LEU A 362 0.76 21.56 -3.86
N LEU A 363 0.26 22.64 -3.28
CA LEU A 363 -0.94 22.68 -2.43
C LEU A 363 -1.95 23.67 -3.00
N PRO A 364 -3.17 23.25 -3.34
CA PRO A 364 -4.20 24.16 -3.80
C PRO A 364 -4.67 25.07 -2.65
N ALA A 365 -5.34 26.19 -2.98
CA ALA A 365 -5.99 27.01 -1.96
C ALA A 365 -7.03 26.19 -1.19
N VAL A 366 -6.89 26.13 0.14
CA VAL A 366 -7.72 25.30 1.03
C VAL A 366 -8.43 26.11 2.13
N ALA A 367 -8.15 27.42 2.27
CA ALA A 367 -8.63 28.25 3.37
C ALA A 367 -10.16 28.39 3.45
N ASP A 368 -10.87 28.18 2.35
CA ASP A 368 -12.34 28.23 2.25
C ASP A 368 -13.00 26.85 2.36
N LEU A 369 -12.21 25.80 2.57
CA LEU A 369 -12.74 24.44 2.74
C LEU A 369 -13.18 24.24 4.20
N PRO A 370 -14.34 23.59 4.43
CA PRO A 370 -14.79 23.25 5.78
C PRO A 370 -13.85 22.26 6.48
N GLU A 371 -13.52 22.55 7.74
CA GLU A 371 -12.69 21.67 8.55
C GLU A 371 -13.23 21.54 10.00
N PHE A 372 -12.76 20.53 10.72
CA PHE A 372 -13.10 20.22 12.12
C PHE A 372 -14.61 20.04 12.39
N MET A 373 -15.37 19.61 11.36
CA MET A 373 -16.81 19.42 11.49
C MET A 373 -17.12 18.20 12.36
N GLY A 374 -17.98 18.41 13.35
CA GLY A 374 -18.57 17.30 14.08
C GLY A 374 -19.52 16.49 13.19
N ARG A 375 -19.87 15.29 13.63
CA ARG A 375 -20.73 14.37 12.86
C ARG A 375 -22.07 15.01 12.46
N ALA A 376 -22.76 15.65 13.39
CA ALA A 376 -24.06 16.28 13.13
C ALA A 376 -23.96 17.42 12.10
N GLU A 377 -22.91 18.22 12.16
CA GLU A 377 -22.66 19.29 11.18
C GLU A 377 -22.34 18.72 9.80
N PHE A 378 -21.48 17.68 9.75
CA PHE A 378 -21.15 17.01 8.49
C PHE A 378 -22.40 16.41 7.84
N GLU A 379 -23.20 15.66 8.61
CA GLU A 379 -24.45 15.03 8.11
C GLU A 379 -25.46 16.10 7.63
N ALA A 380 -25.60 17.21 8.35
CA ALA A 380 -26.50 18.30 7.97
C ALA A 380 -26.06 19.02 6.67
N ARG A 381 -24.76 19.22 6.46
CA ARG A 381 -24.21 19.96 5.30
C ARG A 381 -23.96 19.11 4.08
N PHE A 382 -23.52 17.88 4.27
CA PHE A 382 -23.01 17.02 3.20
C PHE A 382 -23.75 15.68 3.10
N GLY A 383 -24.62 15.36 4.05
CA GLY A 383 -25.35 14.10 4.13
C GLY A 383 -24.44 12.99 4.66
N ALA A 384 -24.02 12.09 3.77
CA ALA A 384 -23.10 11.01 4.08
C ALA A 384 -21.91 11.05 3.13
N VAL A 385 -20.86 10.31 3.45
CA VAL A 385 -19.78 10.02 2.49
C VAL A 385 -20.39 9.35 1.25
N GLY A 386 -20.09 9.91 0.08
CA GLY A 386 -20.69 9.48 -1.17
C GLY A 386 -21.97 10.21 -1.60
N ALA A 387 -22.58 10.99 -0.71
CA ALA A 387 -23.76 11.81 -1.06
C ALA A 387 -23.43 12.89 -2.11
N PRO A 388 -24.41 13.40 -2.88
CA PRO A 388 -24.16 14.38 -3.94
C PRO A 388 -23.40 15.63 -3.50
N ALA A 389 -23.74 16.21 -2.33
CA ALA A 389 -23.05 17.39 -1.80
C ALA A 389 -21.58 17.08 -1.44
N TYR A 390 -21.32 15.91 -0.87
CA TYR A 390 -19.96 15.43 -0.60
C TYR A 390 -19.17 15.26 -1.89
N GLN A 391 -19.75 14.61 -2.91
CA GLN A 391 -19.09 14.40 -4.21
C GLN A 391 -18.82 15.72 -4.94
N ALA A 392 -19.74 16.69 -4.86
CA ALA A 392 -19.53 18.02 -5.42
C ALA A 392 -18.32 18.73 -4.77
N MET A 393 -18.14 18.59 -3.45
CA MET A 393 -16.99 19.15 -2.75
C MET A 393 -15.69 18.46 -3.17
N LEU A 394 -15.69 17.14 -3.33
CA LEU A 394 -14.54 16.40 -3.85
C LEU A 394 -14.17 16.83 -5.28
N ALA A 395 -15.15 16.97 -6.16
CA ALA A 395 -14.93 17.46 -7.53
C ALA A 395 -14.34 18.87 -7.56
N ARG A 396 -14.78 19.75 -6.63
CA ARG A 396 -14.19 21.09 -6.47
C ARG A 396 -12.73 21.04 -6.03
N ILE A 397 -12.37 20.13 -5.11
CA ILE A 397 -10.99 19.92 -4.69
C ILE A 397 -10.16 19.39 -5.86
N ASP A 398 -10.67 18.40 -6.60
CA ASP A 398 -9.97 17.84 -7.77
C ASP A 398 -9.71 18.89 -8.85
N ALA A 399 -10.71 19.73 -9.16
CA ALA A 399 -10.54 20.80 -10.12
C ALA A 399 -9.43 21.81 -9.71
N ARG A 400 -9.27 22.09 -8.42
CA ARG A 400 -8.16 22.92 -7.93
C ARG A 400 -6.81 22.24 -8.07
N LEU A 401 -6.73 20.93 -7.83
CA LEU A 401 -5.52 20.14 -8.00
C LEU A 401 -5.12 20.02 -9.48
N ASP A 402 -6.11 19.85 -10.39
CA ASP A 402 -5.90 19.81 -11.83
C ASP A 402 -5.40 21.14 -12.40
N ALA A 403 -5.64 22.24 -11.68
CA ALA A 403 -5.14 23.57 -12.06
C ALA A 403 -3.66 23.77 -11.73
N LEU A 404 -3.07 22.93 -10.83
CA LEU A 404 -1.66 23.05 -10.47
C LEU A 404 -0.74 22.43 -11.53
N ASP A 405 0.21 23.21 -12.02
CA ASP A 405 1.16 22.75 -13.06
C ASP A 405 2.03 21.59 -12.59
N ALA A 406 2.26 21.48 -11.28
CA ALA A 406 3.03 20.38 -10.70
C ALA A 406 2.43 18.99 -11.04
N TYR A 407 1.11 18.88 -11.20
CA TYR A 407 0.38 17.61 -11.35
C TYR A 407 -0.15 17.37 -12.78
N ARG A 408 0.03 18.31 -13.70
CA ARG A 408 -0.35 18.19 -15.13
C ARG A 408 0.55 17.30 -16.00
#